data_011b01152d247aa0ac92a33c5c95b1e5
#
_entry.id   011b01152d247aa0ac92a33c5c95b1e5
#
_cell.length_a   1.000
_cell.length_b   1.000
_cell.length_c   1.000
_cell.angle_alpha   90.00
_cell.angle_beta   90.00
_cell.angle_gamma   90.00
#
_symmetry.space_group_name_H-M   'P 1'
#
loop_
_entity.id
_entity.type
_entity.pdbx_description
1 polymer ?
#
loop_
_entity_poly.entity_id
_entity_poly.type
_entity_poly.pdbx_seq_one_letter_code
_entity_poly.pdbx_strand_id
1 'polypeptide(L)'
;MDLFEYQGKSLYQKFNINHPNSKLIKNLNDLNDPINLNFPVVVKAQVQVGGRGKAGGIKVAKDINELTQYSEEILGMDIKGHKVEILLLEEASNILEEYYISFTLDRSEKKYLIMLSAKGCLLYTSDAADEVVS
;
A
#
# COMPACT_ATOMS: atom_id res chain seq x y z
N MET A 1 -5.03 12.31 -11.32
CA MET A 1 -3.90 11.40 -11.57
C MET A 1 -3.72 10.54 -10.34
N ASP A 2 -3.90 9.26 -10.49
CA ASP A 2 -3.83 8.32 -9.38
C ASP A 2 -2.44 7.70 -9.31
N LEU A 3 -1.81 7.80 -8.16
CA LEU A 3 -0.50 7.18 -7.92
C LEU A 3 -0.67 5.79 -7.32
N PHE A 4 0.22 4.87 -7.69
CA PHE A 4 0.43 3.67 -6.90
C PHE A 4 1.08 4.01 -5.55
N GLU A 5 0.88 3.16 -4.56
CA GLU A 5 1.48 3.35 -3.24
C GLU A 5 3.01 3.52 -3.30
N TYR A 6 3.70 2.71 -4.10
CA TYR A 6 5.16 2.81 -4.24
C TYR A 6 5.62 4.13 -4.84
N GLN A 7 4.82 4.72 -5.74
CA GLN A 7 5.10 6.04 -6.31
C GLN A 7 4.95 7.14 -5.26
N GLY A 8 3.92 7.05 -4.42
CA GLY A 8 3.75 7.95 -3.27
C GLY A 8 4.93 7.86 -2.29
N LYS A 9 5.43 6.65 -2.02
CA LYS A 9 6.59 6.44 -1.15
C LYS A 9 7.88 7.01 -1.72
N SER A 10 8.05 7.02 -3.03
CA SER A 10 9.20 7.69 -3.66
C SER A 10 9.19 9.21 -3.42
N LEU A 11 8.00 9.80 -3.33
CA LEU A 11 7.86 11.20 -2.93
C LEU A 11 8.21 11.41 -1.46
N TYR A 12 7.85 10.48 -0.56
CA TYR A 12 8.24 10.56 0.84
C TYR A 12 9.77 10.63 0.99
N GLN A 13 10.49 9.78 0.27
CA GLN A 13 11.95 9.82 0.26
C GLN A 13 12.50 11.18 -0.21
N LYS A 14 11.91 11.73 -1.27
CA LYS A 14 12.29 13.04 -1.81
C LYS A 14 12.13 14.18 -0.80
N PHE A 15 11.12 14.09 0.07
CA PHE A 15 10.82 15.09 1.09
C PHE A 15 11.31 14.71 2.50
N ASN A 16 12.18 13.72 2.61
CA ASN A 16 12.72 13.22 3.88
C ASN A 16 11.64 12.78 4.89
N ILE A 17 10.54 12.22 4.38
CA ILE A 17 9.52 11.59 5.22
C ILE A 17 9.89 10.12 5.37
N ASN A 18 10.02 9.68 6.61
CA ASN A 18 10.39 8.30 6.91
C ASN A 18 9.31 7.32 6.42
N HIS A 19 9.75 6.23 5.85
CA HIS A 19 8.90 5.12 5.43
C HIS A 19 9.68 3.80 5.60
N PRO A 20 9.01 2.65 5.74
CA PRO A 20 9.68 1.37 5.83
C PRO A 20 10.50 1.04 4.57
N ASN A 21 11.55 0.25 4.75
CA ASN A 21 12.31 -0.30 3.63
C ASN A 21 11.40 -1.17 2.77
N SER A 22 11.56 -1.05 1.46
CA SER A 22 10.69 -1.74 0.51
C SER A 22 11.43 -2.15 -0.76
N LYS A 23 10.85 -3.11 -1.48
CA LYS A 23 11.33 -3.58 -2.79
C LYS A 23 10.14 -3.80 -3.71
N LEU A 24 10.29 -3.41 -4.99
CA LEU A 24 9.29 -3.70 -6.02
C LEU A 24 9.56 -5.04 -6.68
N ILE A 25 8.48 -5.77 -6.94
CA ILE A 25 8.47 -7.02 -7.69
C ILE A 25 7.51 -6.85 -8.88
N LYS A 26 8.03 -7.02 -10.09
CA LYS A 26 7.25 -6.95 -11.33
C LYS A 26 7.03 -8.33 -11.96
N ASN A 27 7.90 -9.28 -11.62
CA ASN A 27 7.74 -10.69 -11.97
C ASN A 27 8.33 -11.55 -10.86
N LEU A 28 7.96 -12.83 -10.82
CA LEU A 28 8.39 -13.74 -9.76
C LEU A 28 9.91 -14.01 -9.78
N ASN A 29 10.56 -13.85 -10.93
CA ASN A 29 12.02 -13.99 -11.02
C ASN A 29 12.76 -12.93 -10.21
N ASP A 30 12.16 -11.79 -9.95
CA ASP A 30 12.74 -10.74 -9.10
C ASP A 30 12.95 -11.21 -7.65
N LEU A 31 12.27 -12.29 -7.23
CA LEU A 31 12.46 -12.91 -5.91
C LEU A 31 13.78 -13.68 -5.81
N ASN A 32 14.42 -14.01 -6.93
CA ASN A 32 15.73 -14.66 -6.94
C ASN A 32 16.87 -13.70 -6.58
N ASP A 33 16.64 -12.40 -6.75
CA ASP A 33 17.57 -11.37 -6.32
C ASP A 33 17.51 -11.18 -4.80
N PRO A 34 18.61 -10.76 -4.15
CA PRO A 34 18.61 -10.48 -2.72
C PRO A 34 17.50 -9.50 -2.35
N ILE A 35 16.63 -9.90 -1.43
CA ILE A 35 15.49 -9.09 -1.00
C ILE A 35 15.92 -7.93 -0.11
N ASN A 36 16.93 -8.16 0.75
CA ASN A 36 17.50 -7.18 1.68
C ASN A 36 16.46 -6.49 2.58
N LEU A 37 15.43 -7.24 2.96
CA LEU A 37 14.39 -6.79 3.88
C LEU A 37 14.38 -7.71 5.10
N ASN A 38 14.10 -7.14 6.27
CA ASN A 38 13.93 -7.89 7.50
C ASN A 38 12.51 -8.46 7.60
N PHE A 39 12.39 -9.74 7.91
CA PHE A 39 11.09 -10.36 8.16
C PHE A 39 10.53 -9.97 9.53
N PRO A 40 9.20 -9.89 9.69
CA PRO A 40 8.19 -10.18 8.68
C PRO A 40 8.11 -9.11 7.58
N VAL A 41 7.76 -9.54 6.37
CA VAL A 41 7.61 -8.70 5.19
C VAL A 41 6.15 -8.69 4.75
N VAL A 42 5.61 -7.51 4.47
CA VAL A 42 4.25 -7.35 3.95
C VAL A 42 4.30 -7.35 2.42
N VAL A 43 3.52 -8.23 1.82
CA VAL A 43 3.33 -8.30 0.36
C VAL A 43 2.09 -7.49 0.01
N LYS A 44 2.25 -6.45 -0.78
CA LYS A 44 1.17 -5.51 -1.11
C LYS A 44 0.94 -5.43 -2.62
N ALA A 45 -0.26 -5.79 -3.06
CA ALA A 45 -0.69 -5.54 -4.43
C ALA A 45 -0.64 -4.04 -4.75
N GLN A 46 -0.12 -3.69 -5.90
CA GLN A 46 -0.10 -2.31 -6.38
C GLN A 46 -1.18 -2.14 -7.43
N VAL A 47 -2.32 -1.60 -7.03
CA VAL A 47 -3.47 -1.26 -7.88
C VAL A 47 -4.02 0.09 -7.46
N GLN A 48 -4.64 0.79 -8.40
CA GLN A 48 -5.19 2.14 -8.18
C GLN A 48 -6.63 2.10 -7.67
N VAL A 49 -6.95 1.13 -6.82
CA VAL A 49 -8.26 1.00 -6.16
C VAL A 49 -8.08 0.69 -4.68
N GLY A 50 -9.05 1.07 -3.88
CA GLY A 50 -9.08 0.77 -2.46
C GLY A 50 -9.58 -0.65 -2.17
N GLY A 51 -9.45 -1.06 -0.90
CA GLY A 51 -9.94 -2.36 -0.46
C GLY A 51 -9.02 -3.54 -0.75
N ARG A 52 -7.76 -3.29 -1.06
CA ARG A 52 -6.75 -4.34 -1.34
C ARG A 52 -6.66 -5.40 -0.24
N GLY A 53 -6.68 -4.97 1.01
CA GLY A 53 -6.63 -5.88 2.16
C GLY A 53 -7.82 -6.82 2.21
N LYS A 54 -9.02 -6.30 2.04
CA LYS A 54 -10.27 -7.09 2.01
C LYS A 54 -10.31 -8.07 0.83
N ALA A 55 -9.69 -7.70 -0.29
CA ALA A 55 -9.63 -8.54 -1.48
C ALA A 55 -8.52 -9.61 -1.41
N GLY A 56 -7.71 -9.66 -0.35
CA GLY A 56 -6.60 -10.60 -0.22
C GLY A 56 -5.32 -10.13 -0.90
N GLY A 57 -5.24 -8.87 -1.31
CA GLY A 57 -4.08 -8.29 -1.96
C GLY A 57 -2.97 -7.79 -1.02
N ILE A 58 -3.12 -8.00 0.29
CA ILE A 58 -2.12 -7.66 1.30
C ILE A 58 -1.98 -8.84 2.25
N LYS A 59 -0.76 -9.38 2.37
CA LYS A 59 -0.44 -10.50 3.25
C LYS A 59 0.90 -10.30 3.93
N VAL A 60 1.03 -10.79 5.16
CA VAL A 60 2.27 -10.72 5.94
C VAL A 60 2.99 -12.05 5.86
N ALA A 61 4.20 -12.04 5.31
CA ALA A 61 5.07 -13.20 5.22
C ALA A 61 6.07 -13.21 6.38
N LYS A 62 6.18 -14.33 7.06
CA LYS A 62 7.11 -14.51 8.20
C LYS A 62 8.49 -14.95 7.76
N ASP A 63 8.58 -15.57 6.60
CA ASP A 63 9.80 -16.12 6.03
C ASP A 63 9.77 -16.09 4.49
N ILE A 64 10.85 -16.50 3.88
CA ILE A 64 11.00 -16.50 2.42
C ILE A 64 10.02 -17.45 1.72
N ASN A 65 9.64 -18.55 2.36
CA ASN A 65 8.70 -19.50 1.78
C ASN A 65 7.30 -18.91 1.68
N GLU A 66 6.82 -18.27 2.76
CA GLU A 66 5.55 -17.55 2.76
C GLU A 66 5.59 -16.36 1.79
N LEU A 67 6.72 -15.66 1.72
CA LEU A 67 6.89 -14.54 0.79
C LEU A 67 6.71 -14.98 -0.66
N THR A 68 7.34 -16.08 -1.04
CA THR A 68 7.23 -16.66 -2.38
C THR A 68 5.80 -17.10 -2.66
N GLN A 69 5.19 -17.84 -1.75
CA GLN A 69 3.81 -18.30 -1.87
C GLN A 69 2.84 -17.14 -2.06
N TYR A 70 2.90 -16.12 -1.20
CA TYR A 70 1.98 -14.98 -1.27
C TYR A 70 2.23 -14.12 -2.51
N SER A 71 3.46 -14.01 -2.95
CA SER A 71 3.78 -13.31 -4.20
C SER A 71 3.18 -14.02 -5.40
N GLU A 72 3.25 -15.35 -5.45
CA GLU A 72 2.61 -16.17 -6.49
C GLU A 72 1.09 -16.03 -6.48
N GLU A 73 0.47 -16.00 -5.30
CA GLU A 73 -0.99 -15.87 -5.15
C GLU A 73 -1.50 -14.49 -5.56
N ILE A 74 -0.77 -13.43 -5.21
CA ILE A 74 -1.24 -12.05 -5.39
C ILE A 74 -0.89 -11.50 -6.77
N LEU A 75 0.30 -11.82 -7.29
CA LEU A 75 0.71 -11.35 -8.61
C LEU A 75 -0.19 -11.98 -9.68
N GLY A 76 -0.86 -11.15 -10.45
CA GLY A 76 -1.79 -11.59 -11.50
C GLY A 76 -3.25 -11.75 -11.04
N MET A 77 -3.54 -11.63 -9.73
CA MET A 77 -4.94 -11.66 -9.28
C MET A 77 -5.70 -10.42 -9.76
N ASP A 78 -7.01 -10.50 -9.78
CA ASP A 78 -7.91 -9.37 -10.05
C ASP A 78 -8.41 -8.76 -8.74
N ILE A 79 -8.30 -7.45 -8.62
CA ILE A 79 -8.88 -6.67 -7.53
C ILE A 79 -9.81 -5.62 -8.12
N LYS A 80 -11.10 -5.81 -8.01
CA LYS A 80 -12.14 -4.89 -8.52
C LYS A 80 -11.93 -4.52 -10.00
N GLY A 81 -11.59 -5.50 -10.84
CA GLY A 81 -11.35 -5.30 -12.26
C GLY A 81 -9.92 -4.85 -12.63
N HIS A 82 -9.03 -4.70 -11.64
CA HIS A 82 -7.63 -4.34 -11.86
C HIS A 82 -6.73 -5.55 -11.63
N LYS A 83 -6.01 -5.95 -12.66
CA LYS A 83 -5.02 -7.01 -12.57
C LYS A 83 -3.79 -6.51 -11.80
N VAL A 84 -3.33 -7.29 -10.83
CA VAL A 84 -2.11 -6.99 -10.08
C VAL A 84 -0.89 -7.33 -10.92
N GLU A 85 -0.17 -6.33 -11.38
CA GLU A 85 1.03 -6.48 -12.20
C GLU A 85 2.32 -6.16 -11.43
N ILE A 86 2.19 -5.50 -10.28
CA ILE A 86 3.32 -5.07 -9.45
C ILE A 86 2.99 -5.38 -7.99
N LEU A 87 3.98 -5.88 -7.26
CA LEU A 87 3.95 -6.03 -5.81
C LEU A 87 4.94 -5.07 -5.16
N LEU A 88 4.57 -4.53 -4.02
CA LEU A 88 5.46 -3.84 -3.10
C LEU A 88 5.72 -4.76 -1.91
N LEU A 89 6.96 -5.15 -1.72
CA LEU A 89 7.43 -5.85 -0.53
C LEU A 89 7.93 -4.80 0.46
N GLU A 90 7.46 -4.85 1.69
CA GLU A 90 7.77 -3.85 2.69
C GLU A 90 8.03 -4.48 4.04
N GLU A 91 9.07 -4.03 4.76
CA GLU A 91 9.29 -4.48 6.14
C GLU A 91 8.07 -4.13 7.00
N ALA A 92 7.57 -5.09 7.77
CA ALA A 92 6.46 -4.85 8.68
C ALA A 92 6.90 -3.93 9.81
N SER A 93 6.04 -2.95 10.11
CA SER A 93 6.26 -2.03 11.21
C SER A 93 5.52 -2.51 12.47
N ASN A 94 6.13 -2.29 13.64
CA ASN A 94 5.40 -2.42 14.90
C ASN A 94 4.54 -1.18 15.10
N ILE A 95 3.26 -1.28 14.75
CA ILE A 95 2.33 -0.17 14.77
C ILE A 95 1.88 0.08 16.22
N LEU A 96 2.22 1.24 16.77
CA LEU A 96 1.78 1.67 18.09
C LEU A 96 0.48 2.47 18.00
N GLU A 97 0.38 3.35 17.02
CA GLU A 97 -0.77 4.21 16.78
C GLU A 97 -0.95 4.45 15.28
N GLU A 98 -2.18 4.61 14.87
CA GLU A 98 -2.52 4.96 13.48
C GLU A 98 -3.26 6.29 13.45
N TYR A 99 -2.83 7.15 12.56
CA TYR A 99 -3.46 8.44 12.29
C TYR A 99 -3.88 8.51 10.83
N TYR A 100 -5.01 9.13 10.57
CA TYR A 100 -5.44 9.44 9.23
C TYR A 100 -5.23 10.92 8.94
N ILE A 101 -4.62 11.22 7.80
CA ILE A 101 -4.50 12.56 7.26
C ILE A 101 -4.81 12.53 5.77
N SER A 102 -5.66 13.44 5.33
CA SER A 102 -5.89 13.64 3.90
C SER A 102 -6.02 15.10 3.55
N PHE A 103 -5.64 15.43 2.32
CA PHE A 103 -5.79 16.73 1.71
C PHE A 103 -6.68 16.58 0.49
N THR A 104 -7.75 17.33 0.43
CA THR A 104 -8.66 17.33 -0.71
C THR A 104 -8.98 18.75 -1.15
N LEU A 105 -9.34 18.92 -2.41
CA LEU A 105 -9.77 20.22 -2.93
C LEU A 105 -11.29 20.32 -2.79
N ASP A 106 -11.74 21.24 -1.94
CA ASP A 106 -13.13 21.67 -1.93
C ASP A 106 -13.34 22.63 -3.09
N ARG A 107 -13.98 22.14 -4.13
CA ARG A 107 -14.21 22.91 -5.36
C ARG A 107 -15.27 24.00 -5.19
N SER A 108 -16.23 23.82 -4.28
CA SER A 108 -17.28 24.80 -4.02
C SER A 108 -16.74 26.01 -3.27
N GLU A 109 -15.93 25.76 -2.26
CA GLU A 109 -15.28 26.82 -1.47
C GLU A 109 -13.93 27.28 -2.06
N LYS A 110 -13.42 26.61 -3.10
CA LYS A 110 -12.12 26.88 -3.75
C LYS A 110 -10.96 26.90 -2.74
N LYS A 111 -10.99 25.95 -1.80
CA LYS A 111 -10.02 25.83 -0.71
C LYS A 111 -9.51 24.40 -0.59
N TYR A 112 -8.33 24.23 -0.02
CA TYR A 112 -7.88 22.92 0.41
C TYR A 112 -8.52 22.58 1.76
N LEU A 113 -9.06 21.37 1.84
CA LEU A 113 -9.59 20.79 3.06
C LEU A 113 -8.58 19.78 3.59
N ILE A 114 -8.26 19.90 4.87
CA ILE A 114 -7.43 18.92 5.58
C ILE A 114 -8.32 18.13 6.51
N MET A 115 -8.28 16.81 6.41
CA MET A 115 -8.98 15.92 7.33
C MET A 115 -7.97 15.18 8.17
N LEU A 116 -8.16 15.16 9.47
CA LEU A 116 -7.32 14.50 10.46
C LEU A 116 -8.17 13.59 11.33
N SER A 117 -7.71 12.40 11.61
CA SER A 117 -8.32 11.49 12.58
C SER A 117 -7.25 10.79 13.40
N ALA A 118 -7.42 10.81 14.71
CA ALA A 118 -6.55 10.09 15.64
C ALA A 118 -6.88 8.59 15.75
N LYS A 119 -7.90 8.11 15.04
CA LYS A 119 -8.34 6.71 15.08
C LYS A 119 -8.04 5.92 13.81
N GLY A 120 -7.17 6.41 12.95
CA GLY A 120 -6.89 5.76 11.67
C GLY A 120 -8.10 5.66 10.75
N CYS A 121 -7.89 5.22 9.52
CA CYS A 121 -8.91 5.17 8.46
C CYS A 121 -9.74 3.88 8.45
N LEU A 122 -9.20 2.78 8.97
CA LEU A 122 -9.69 1.42 8.67
C LEU A 122 -11.08 1.09 9.22
N LEU A 123 -11.54 1.74 10.28
CA LEU A 123 -12.80 1.37 10.96
C LEU A 123 -14.00 2.21 10.54
N TYR A 124 -13.79 3.44 10.06
CA TYR A 124 -14.89 4.39 9.85
C TYR A 124 -15.04 4.88 8.43
N THR A 125 -14.03 4.77 7.60
CA THR A 125 -13.94 5.51 6.35
C THR A 125 -13.40 4.72 5.19
N SER A 126 -13.29 3.38 5.28
CA SER A 126 -12.81 2.61 4.14
C SER A 126 -13.62 2.90 2.88
N ASP A 127 -14.92 3.01 3.00
CA ASP A 127 -15.81 3.33 1.89
C ASP A 127 -15.79 4.83 1.57
N ALA A 128 -15.80 5.69 2.60
CA ALA A 128 -15.72 7.13 2.43
C ALA A 128 -14.33 7.59 1.93
N ALA A 129 -13.25 6.94 2.37
CA ALA A 129 -11.91 7.20 1.87
C ALA A 129 -11.76 6.74 0.41
N ASP A 130 -12.35 5.62 0.03
CA ASP A 130 -12.39 5.16 -1.35
C ASP A 130 -13.19 6.13 -2.25
N GLU A 131 -14.26 6.71 -1.76
CA GLU A 131 -15.03 7.74 -2.48
C GLU A 131 -14.29 9.07 -2.60
N VAL A 132 -13.49 9.44 -1.61
CA VAL A 132 -12.74 10.71 -1.57
C VAL A 132 -11.43 10.62 -2.34
N VAL A 133 -10.79 9.46 -2.37
CA VAL A 133 -9.47 9.24 -2.97
C VAL A 133 -9.56 8.66 -4.39
N SER A 134 -10.69 8.08 -4.73
CA SER A 134 -10.94 7.57 -6.09
C SER A 134 -11.36 8.69 -7.08
#